data_7b632c2c9eb46baa22f21c829c8ef4b2
#
_entry.id   7b632c2c9eb46baa22f21c829c8ef4b2
#
_cell.length_a   1.000
_cell.length_b   1.000
_cell.length_c   1.000
_cell.angle_alpha   90.00
_cell.angle_beta   90.00
_cell.angle_gamma   90.00
#
_symmetry.space_group_name_H-M   'P 1'
#
loop_
_entity.id
_entity.type
_entity.pdbx_description
1 polymer ?
#
loop_
_entity_poly.entity_id
_entity_poly.type
_entity_poly.pdbx_seq_one_letter_code
_entity_poly.pdbx_strand_id
1 'polypeptide(L)'
;IHTNYRAMLDMTAAGGYGTLYGPNVDAQGKVTTSEGKVAGTEYIAFADDGTGRKNVTLMVQVPASFDPKKPCMITATASGSRGVYGGISTGEWGLKKGCAVAYSDKGTGGAPHDLMNDTVPLIDGTRTTATAAGKNAAFNAGLTTTELAAFNTATPNRFAFKHAHSGQNSEKDWGTTTLQAVEFGYYVLNQRYGATDAAGQRLKTLTPANTIVIASSISNGGGSAIAAAELDTQGLISGVAVSEPAIEMPANPGVTVRRGSAEVAVTGKTLVDFTTYANLYQACASLAPSVSTSPYAAAFAAGFGSAALPIAPNRCASLKAAGLLTASTTATQAEEALQKLRAYGWEPESNDLHASLAAFEVAPAVAVTFANSLSRASVKDHLCGFSYAATAATGAVTTLAPAALAGMFATGNGVPPSGGINLVNNLGKLGPARDFLSVSDAGVADWNLSGALCLRNLVTGNDAAAKKLQAGVDETRRNGNLRGKPAVIVHGRADALLPVSHTSRPYAALNKEVEGAASKLSYVEVANAQHFDSFIGLPTVLPGYDSRYVPLHVYLN
;
A
#
# COMPACT_ATOMS: atom_id res chain seq x y z
N ILE A 1 14.09 -18.66 0.67
CA ILE A 1 14.80 -18.23 -0.55
C ILE A 1 14.02 -18.62 -1.81
N HIS A 2 13.64 -19.90 -1.98
CA HIS A 2 12.88 -20.31 -3.17
C HIS A 2 11.54 -19.57 -3.32
N THR A 3 10.79 -19.39 -2.23
CA THR A 3 9.53 -18.63 -2.24
C THR A 3 9.76 -17.17 -2.63
N ASN A 4 10.85 -16.56 -2.13
CA ASN A 4 11.22 -15.19 -2.49
C ASN A 4 11.60 -15.06 -3.96
N TYR A 5 12.35 -16.02 -4.49
CA TYR A 5 12.69 -16.10 -5.90
C TYR A 5 11.45 -16.16 -6.79
N ARG A 6 10.48 -17.02 -6.46
CA ARG A 6 9.22 -17.12 -7.18
C ARG A 6 8.36 -15.85 -7.06
N ALA A 7 8.31 -15.25 -5.88
CA ALA A 7 7.62 -13.97 -5.69
C ALA A 7 8.14 -12.85 -6.60
N MET A 8 9.41 -12.91 -6.92
CA MET A 8 10.07 -11.92 -7.77
C MET A 8 9.95 -12.21 -9.28
N LEU A 9 10.05 -13.47 -9.68
CA LEU A 9 10.17 -13.86 -11.08
C LEU A 9 8.96 -14.58 -11.67
N ASP A 10 8.06 -15.08 -10.84
CA ASP A 10 6.86 -15.79 -11.28
C ASP A 10 5.72 -14.82 -11.51
N MET A 11 5.49 -14.46 -12.75
CA MET A 11 4.44 -13.57 -13.22
C MET A 11 3.11 -14.30 -13.49
N THR A 12 3.03 -15.59 -13.21
CA THR A 12 1.78 -16.35 -13.34
C THR A 12 0.77 -15.96 -12.26
N ALA A 13 -0.50 -16.24 -12.47
CA ALA A 13 -1.57 -15.95 -11.52
C ALA A 13 -1.36 -16.60 -10.13
N ALA A 14 -0.60 -17.70 -10.05
CA ALA A 14 -0.26 -18.39 -8.80
C ALA A 14 1.09 -17.96 -8.21
N GLY A 15 1.86 -17.13 -8.91
CA GLY A 15 3.20 -16.67 -8.51
C GLY A 15 3.20 -15.22 -8.08
N GLY A 16 4.14 -14.85 -7.30
CA GLY A 16 4.58 -13.55 -6.87
C GLY A 16 3.70 -12.31 -7.06
N TYR A 17 4.36 -11.19 -7.04
CA TYR A 17 3.70 -9.86 -7.15
C TYR A 17 3.48 -9.40 -8.60
N GLY A 18 4.04 -10.10 -9.58
CA GLY A 18 4.03 -9.64 -10.97
C GLY A 18 2.64 -9.46 -11.56
N THR A 19 1.69 -10.29 -11.16
CA THR A 19 0.31 -10.21 -11.65
C THR A 19 -0.53 -9.12 -10.95
N LEU A 20 -0.09 -8.60 -9.81
CA LEU A 20 -0.89 -7.62 -9.08
C LEU A 20 -0.96 -6.26 -9.80
N TYR A 21 0.14 -5.86 -10.41
CA TYR A 21 0.28 -4.56 -11.07
C TYR A 21 0.43 -4.66 -12.59
N GLY A 22 -0.18 -5.65 -13.17
CA GLY A 22 -0.31 -5.71 -14.60
C GLY A 22 0.47 -6.82 -15.29
N PRO A 23 0.34 -6.87 -16.60
CA PRO A 23 0.98 -7.88 -17.42
C PRO A 23 2.49 -7.67 -17.45
N ASN A 24 3.22 -8.76 -17.63
CA ASN A 24 4.63 -8.71 -17.92
C ASN A 24 4.89 -7.97 -19.25
N VAL A 25 5.90 -7.11 -19.29
CA VAL A 25 6.28 -6.34 -20.47
C VAL A 25 7.73 -6.59 -20.85
N ASP A 26 8.03 -6.47 -22.14
CA ASP A 26 9.42 -6.50 -22.63
C ASP A 26 10.13 -5.15 -22.43
N ALA A 27 11.36 -5.04 -22.90
CA ALA A 27 12.16 -3.82 -22.79
C ALA A 27 11.57 -2.61 -23.55
N GLN A 28 10.65 -2.83 -24.47
CA GLN A 28 9.95 -1.81 -25.24
C GLN A 28 8.58 -1.45 -24.63
N GLY A 29 8.21 -2.08 -23.49
CA GLY A 29 6.91 -1.88 -22.85
C GLY A 29 5.78 -2.69 -23.47
N LYS A 30 6.05 -3.60 -24.42
CA LYS A 30 5.05 -4.45 -25.03
C LYS A 30 4.69 -5.60 -24.10
N VAL A 31 3.40 -5.86 -23.92
CA VAL A 31 2.89 -7.00 -23.13
C VAL A 31 3.41 -8.33 -23.68
N THR A 32 3.93 -9.17 -22.79
CA THR A 32 4.43 -10.50 -23.10
C THR A 32 3.87 -11.54 -22.14
N THR A 33 4.06 -12.81 -22.45
CA THR A 33 3.76 -13.94 -21.58
C THR A 33 5.01 -14.54 -20.92
N SER A 34 6.17 -13.89 -21.06
CA SER A 34 7.43 -14.38 -20.49
C SER A 34 7.41 -14.23 -18.96
N GLU A 35 8.15 -15.09 -18.26
CA GLU A 35 8.28 -15.04 -16.80
C GLU A 35 9.24 -13.94 -16.31
N GLY A 36 9.80 -13.10 -17.19
CA GLY A 36 10.70 -12.03 -16.80
C GLY A 36 12.04 -12.48 -16.21
N LYS A 37 12.51 -13.67 -16.50
CA LYS A 37 13.79 -14.20 -16.00
C LYS A 37 14.97 -13.40 -16.54
N VAL A 38 15.55 -12.56 -15.69
CA VAL A 38 16.72 -11.75 -16.01
C VAL A 38 17.90 -12.23 -15.16
N ALA A 39 18.97 -12.69 -15.85
CA ALA A 39 20.19 -13.10 -15.15
C ALA A 39 20.86 -11.91 -14.46
N GLY A 40 21.36 -12.10 -13.25
CA GLY A 40 22.00 -11.03 -12.49
C GLY A 40 22.41 -11.45 -11.08
N THR A 41 22.72 -10.45 -10.24
CA THR A 41 23.09 -10.62 -8.84
C THR A 41 22.21 -9.74 -7.97
N GLU A 42 21.80 -10.28 -6.84
CA GLU A 42 20.97 -9.59 -5.84
C GLU A 42 21.77 -9.37 -4.56
N TYR A 43 21.62 -8.20 -3.98
CA TYR A 43 22.23 -7.78 -2.71
C TYR A 43 21.12 -7.31 -1.78
N ILE A 44 21.07 -7.86 -0.57
CA ILE A 44 20.05 -7.49 0.44
C ILE A 44 20.75 -6.98 1.68
N ALA A 45 20.24 -5.90 2.26
CA ALA A 45 20.74 -5.31 3.50
C ALA A 45 19.59 -4.73 4.33
N PHE A 46 19.83 -4.49 5.60
CA PHE A 46 18.98 -3.64 6.41
C PHE A 46 19.55 -2.21 6.51
N ALA A 47 18.69 -1.21 6.38
CA ALA A 47 18.89 0.08 7.01
C ALA A 47 18.21 0.01 8.37
N ASP A 48 18.98 -0.05 9.44
CA ASP A 48 18.49 -0.30 10.79
C ASP A 48 18.80 0.86 11.73
N ASP A 49 18.06 0.92 12.84
CA ASP A 49 18.29 1.82 13.97
C ASP A 49 19.03 1.13 15.13
N GLY A 50 19.50 -0.10 14.92
CA GLY A 50 20.20 -0.93 15.89
C GLY A 50 19.30 -1.62 16.91
N THR A 51 17.98 -1.46 16.84
CA THR A 51 17.02 -2.02 17.81
C THR A 51 16.39 -3.34 17.37
N GLY A 52 16.32 -3.62 16.05
CA GLY A 52 15.57 -4.74 15.48
C GLY A 52 14.06 -4.56 15.54
N ARG A 53 13.55 -3.41 15.96
CA ARG A 53 12.11 -3.15 16.03
C ARG A 53 11.51 -2.89 14.67
N LYS A 54 12.22 -2.17 13.81
CA LYS A 54 11.81 -1.87 12.45
C LYS A 54 13.03 -1.75 11.56
N ASN A 55 13.55 -2.87 11.10
CA ASN A 55 14.58 -2.86 10.08
C ASN A 55 13.95 -2.62 8.70
N VAL A 56 14.42 -1.60 7.99
CA VAL A 56 14.03 -1.34 6.61
C VAL A 56 14.85 -2.25 5.70
N THR A 57 14.18 -3.12 4.96
CA THR A 57 14.86 -3.99 4.00
C THR A 57 15.16 -3.22 2.72
N LEU A 58 16.43 -3.17 2.35
CA LEU A 58 16.92 -2.64 1.10
C LEU A 58 17.41 -3.79 0.22
N MET A 59 17.24 -3.67 -1.10
CA MET A 59 17.76 -4.64 -2.05
C MET A 59 18.27 -3.93 -3.29
N VAL A 60 19.35 -4.43 -3.86
CA VAL A 60 19.87 -3.99 -5.15
C VAL A 60 20.00 -5.20 -6.06
N GLN A 61 19.38 -5.12 -7.23
CA GLN A 61 19.55 -6.12 -8.27
C GLN A 61 20.36 -5.51 -9.41
N VAL A 62 21.41 -6.22 -9.84
CA VAL A 62 22.29 -5.81 -10.94
C VAL A 62 22.20 -6.87 -12.04
N PRO A 63 21.58 -6.57 -13.20
CA PRO A 63 21.46 -7.53 -14.28
C PRO A 63 22.84 -7.83 -14.91
N ALA A 64 23.00 -9.01 -15.47
CA ALA A 64 24.23 -9.38 -16.18
C ALA A 64 24.52 -8.47 -17.38
N SER A 65 23.50 -7.82 -17.93
CA SER A 65 23.59 -6.86 -19.05
C SER A 65 23.94 -5.44 -18.62
N PHE A 66 24.18 -5.16 -17.32
CA PHE A 66 24.52 -3.82 -16.84
C PHE A 66 25.82 -3.32 -17.48
N ASP A 67 25.76 -2.13 -18.09
CA ASP A 67 26.92 -1.48 -18.70
C ASP A 67 27.47 -0.35 -17.80
N PRO A 68 28.63 -0.51 -17.15
CA PRO A 68 29.21 0.53 -16.31
C PRO A 68 29.69 1.77 -17.07
N LYS A 69 29.73 1.74 -18.42
CA LYS A 69 30.03 2.91 -19.25
C LYS A 69 28.80 3.77 -19.52
N LYS A 70 27.61 3.21 -19.35
CA LYS A 70 26.32 3.90 -19.50
C LYS A 70 25.43 3.53 -18.30
N PRO A 71 25.86 3.86 -17.08
CA PRO A 71 25.19 3.37 -15.90
C PRO A 71 23.81 3.98 -15.74
N CYS A 72 22.84 3.16 -15.42
CA CYS A 72 21.52 3.58 -15.01
C CYS A 72 21.01 2.77 -13.82
N MET A 73 20.13 3.40 -13.02
CA MET A 73 19.48 2.80 -11.87
C MET A 73 18.01 3.22 -11.84
N ILE A 74 17.14 2.29 -11.51
CA ILE A 74 15.71 2.54 -11.28
C ILE A 74 15.40 2.25 -9.82
N THR A 75 14.66 3.11 -9.14
CA THR A 75 14.09 2.68 -7.86
C THR A 75 12.84 1.84 -8.10
N ALA A 76 12.62 0.88 -7.24
CA ALA A 76 11.41 0.04 -7.24
C ALA A 76 10.96 -0.17 -5.79
N THR A 77 10.59 0.93 -5.15
CA THR A 77 10.13 0.92 -3.77
C THR A 77 8.81 0.14 -3.66
N ALA A 78 8.67 -0.70 -2.65
CA ALA A 78 7.52 -1.59 -2.52
C ALA A 78 6.20 -0.82 -2.55
N SER A 79 5.27 -1.27 -3.38
CA SER A 79 3.91 -0.81 -3.41
C SER A 79 3.11 -1.41 -2.25
N GLY A 80 2.10 -0.71 -1.72
CA GLY A 80 1.40 -1.13 -0.51
C GLY A 80 2.37 -1.34 0.65
N SER A 81 1.99 -2.14 1.63
CA SER A 81 2.86 -2.51 2.76
C SER A 81 3.57 -3.85 2.52
N ARG A 82 4.00 -4.08 1.29
CA ARG A 82 4.67 -5.31 0.90
C ARG A 82 6.12 -5.34 1.32
N GLY A 83 6.69 -6.55 1.36
CA GLY A 83 8.12 -6.75 1.47
C GLY A 83 8.88 -6.15 0.28
N VAL A 84 10.19 -6.22 0.32
CA VAL A 84 11.09 -5.56 -0.64
C VAL A 84 10.81 -5.96 -2.11
N TYR A 85 10.31 -7.18 -2.36
CA TYR A 85 9.93 -7.64 -3.70
C TYR A 85 8.63 -7.01 -4.24
N GLY A 86 7.91 -6.26 -3.43
CA GLY A 86 6.67 -5.58 -3.84
C GLY A 86 6.84 -4.44 -4.86
N GLY A 87 8.06 -4.12 -5.25
CA GLY A 87 8.39 -3.15 -6.30
C GLY A 87 8.66 -3.76 -7.69
N ILE A 88 8.41 -5.06 -7.86
CA ILE A 88 8.83 -5.80 -9.08
C ILE A 88 8.26 -5.26 -10.39
N SER A 89 7.06 -4.68 -10.38
CA SER A 89 6.41 -4.16 -11.59
C SER A 89 7.25 -3.12 -12.34
N THR A 90 7.93 -2.23 -11.62
CA THR A 90 8.90 -1.29 -12.23
C THR A 90 10.32 -1.85 -12.24
N GLY A 91 10.66 -2.70 -11.27
CA GLY A 91 11.96 -3.34 -11.17
C GLY A 91 12.28 -4.25 -12.35
N GLU A 92 11.33 -5.09 -12.76
CA GLU A 92 11.54 -5.99 -13.91
C GLU A 92 11.82 -5.23 -15.19
N TRP A 93 11.06 -4.17 -15.48
CA TRP A 93 11.30 -3.31 -16.62
C TRP A 93 12.72 -2.70 -16.58
N GLY A 94 13.13 -2.17 -15.43
CA GLY A 94 14.48 -1.62 -15.24
C GLY A 94 15.58 -2.65 -15.54
N LEU A 95 15.44 -3.88 -15.03
CA LEU A 95 16.38 -4.97 -15.28
C LEU A 95 16.45 -5.34 -16.77
N LYS A 96 15.32 -5.40 -17.47
CA LYS A 96 15.25 -5.67 -18.91
C LYS A 96 15.90 -4.57 -19.76
N LYS A 97 15.89 -3.32 -19.26
CA LYS A 97 16.62 -2.18 -19.85
C LYS A 97 18.13 -2.20 -19.55
N GLY A 98 18.62 -3.15 -18.77
CA GLY A 98 20.02 -3.22 -18.34
C GLY A 98 20.38 -2.28 -17.20
N CYS A 99 19.42 -1.66 -16.53
CA CYS A 99 19.65 -0.83 -15.36
C CYS A 99 19.77 -1.67 -14.09
N ALA A 100 20.56 -1.23 -13.13
CA ALA A 100 20.44 -1.71 -11.75
C ALA A 100 19.11 -1.25 -11.17
N VAL A 101 18.57 -2.02 -10.22
CA VAL A 101 17.32 -1.66 -9.55
C VAL A 101 17.53 -1.63 -8.05
N ALA A 102 17.13 -0.52 -7.42
CA ALA A 102 17.22 -0.29 -5.99
C ALA A 102 15.83 -0.35 -5.36
N TYR A 103 15.63 -1.29 -4.44
CA TYR A 103 14.36 -1.55 -3.77
C TYR A 103 14.41 -1.14 -2.30
N SER A 104 13.27 -0.75 -1.77
CA SER A 104 13.03 -0.56 -0.32
C SER A 104 11.67 -1.08 0.07
N ASP A 105 11.55 -1.74 1.24
CA ASP A 105 10.27 -2.08 1.84
C ASP A 105 9.65 -0.92 2.63
N LYS A 106 10.27 0.24 2.63
CA LYS A 106 9.83 1.48 3.30
C LYS A 106 9.63 1.36 4.82
N GLY A 107 10.14 0.29 5.45
CA GLY A 107 9.80 -0.02 6.84
C GLY A 107 8.36 -0.51 7.03
N THR A 108 7.72 -1.02 5.98
CA THR A 108 6.34 -1.51 6.01
C THR A 108 6.20 -2.99 5.65
N GLY A 109 7.29 -3.68 5.32
CA GLY A 109 7.31 -5.05 4.81
C GLY A 109 6.47 -6.06 5.57
N GLY A 110 6.02 -7.08 4.83
CA GLY A 110 4.82 -7.88 5.13
C GLY A 110 4.93 -8.99 6.14
N ALA A 111 6.12 -9.37 6.66
CA ALA A 111 6.20 -10.54 7.54
C ALA A 111 5.85 -10.19 8.98
N PRO A 112 4.83 -10.83 9.58
CA PRO A 112 4.38 -10.51 10.92
C PRO A 112 5.25 -11.13 12.03
N HIS A 113 5.24 -10.51 13.20
CA HIS A 113 5.57 -11.14 14.47
C HIS A 113 4.38 -12.01 14.91
N ASP A 114 4.58 -13.31 15.02
CA ASP A 114 3.64 -14.24 15.62
C ASP A 114 3.77 -14.14 17.14
N LEU A 115 2.84 -13.45 17.78
CA LEU A 115 2.90 -13.17 19.21
C LEU A 115 2.67 -14.40 20.07
N MET A 116 1.86 -15.36 19.59
CA MET A 116 1.57 -16.56 20.37
C MET A 116 2.79 -17.47 20.51
N ASN A 117 3.59 -17.60 19.44
CA ASN A 117 4.78 -18.43 19.40
C ASN A 117 6.08 -17.61 19.56
N ASP A 118 5.98 -16.30 19.75
CA ASP A 118 7.11 -15.35 19.85
C ASP A 118 8.13 -15.52 18.72
N THR A 119 7.65 -15.63 17.46
CA THR A 119 8.55 -15.78 16.31
C THR A 119 8.50 -14.61 15.36
N VAL A 120 9.69 -14.21 14.89
CA VAL A 120 9.92 -13.06 14.00
C VAL A 120 10.68 -13.48 12.74
N PRO A 121 10.53 -12.74 11.62
CA PRO A 121 11.28 -13.02 10.40
C PRO A 121 12.69 -12.42 10.44
N LEU A 122 13.64 -13.12 9.80
CA LEU A 122 15.00 -12.66 9.52
C LEU A 122 15.11 -12.19 8.06
N ILE A 123 16.26 -11.58 7.71
CA ILE A 123 16.51 -11.01 6.37
C ILE A 123 16.46 -12.04 5.23
N ASP A 124 16.77 -13.29 5.53
CA ASP A 124 16.76 -14.40 4.56
C ASP A 124 15.37 -15.08 4.43
N GLY A 125 14.36 -14.55 5.13
CA GLY A 125 13.00 -15.09 5.15
C GLY A 125 12.80 -16.27 6.09
N THR A 126 13.81 -16.71 6.81
CA THR A 126 13.65 -17.67 7.90
C THR A 126 13.04 -17.03 9.13
N ARG A 127 12.58 -17.83 10.06
CA ARG A 127 11.97 -17.37 11.33
C ARG A 127 12.69 -17.98 12.51
N THR A 128 12.81 -17.19 13.57
CA THR A 128 13.32 -17.63 14.86
C THR A 128 12.59 -16.91 15.99
N THR A 129 12.88 -17.24 17.25
CA THR A 129 12.29 -16.49 18.39
C THR A 129 12.75 -15.04 18.39
N ALA A 130 11.92 -14.12 18.90
CA ALA A 130 12.27 -12.71 19.01
C ALA A 130 13.58 -12.49 19.79
N THR A 131 13.80 -13.26 20.87
CA THR A 131 15.01 -13.22 21.66
C THR A 131 16.25 -13.67 20.86
N ALA A 132 16.17 -14.75 20.10
CA ALA A 132 17.29 -15.25 19.29
C ALA A 132 17.60 -14.33 18.10
N ALA A 133 16.58 -13.73 17.50
CA ALA A 133 16.75 -12.75 16.42
C ALA A 133 17.45 -11.48 16.90
N GLY A 134 17.08 -10.98 18.07
CA GLY A 134 17.59 -9.72 18.61
C GLY A 134 17.44 -8.58 17.58
N LYS A 135 18.51 -7.85 17.34
CA LYS A 135 18.55 -6.74 16.37
C LYS A 135 18.48 -7.17 14.89
N ASN A 136 18.60 -8.47 14.61
CA ASN A 136 18.54 -9.00 13.23
C ASN A 136 17.10 -9.33 12.79
N ALA A 137 16.10 -9.15 13.65
CA ALA A 137 14.70 -9.29 13.27
C ALA A 137 14.35 -8.24 12.22
N ALA A 138 13.66 -8.65 11.14
CA ALA A 138 13.11 -7.69 10.18
C ALA A 138 12.05 -6.79 10.85
N PHE A 139 11.34 -7.34 11.83
CA PHE A 139 10.39 -6.64 12.69
C PHE A 139 10.17 -7.39 14.00
N ASN A 140 10.07 -6.64 15.10
CA ASN A 140 9.69 -7.12 16.42
C ASN A 140 8.71 -6.11 17.06
N ALA A 141 7.60 -6.58 17.60
CA ALA A 141 6.59 -5.73 18.26
C ALA A 141 7.12 -5.02 19.53
N GLY A 142 8.27 -5.45 20.05
CA GLY A 142 8.95 -4.83 21.18
C GLY A 142 8.25 -5.03 22.52
N LEU A 143 7.55 -6.13 22.69
CA LEU A 143 6.97 -6.52 23.97
C LEU A 143 8.03 -7.20 24.84
N THR A 144 8.05 -6.88 26.13
CA THR A 144 8.79 -7.68 27.12
C THR A 144 8.14 -9.04 27.30
N THR A 145 8.87 -10.02 27.82
CA THR A 145 8.33 -11.35 28.10
C THR A 145 7.08 -11.30 28.97
N THR A 146 7.05 -10.44 29.99
CA THR A 146 5.88 -10.25 30.86
C THR A 146 4.68 -9.64 30.09
N GLU A 147 4.93 -8.63 29.27
CA GLU A 147 3.89 -8.02 28.45
C GLU A 147 3.33 -9.00 27.42
N LEU A 148 4.19 -9.78 26.77
CA LEU A 148 3.78 -10.77 25.79
C LEU A 148 2.92 -11.88 26.45
N ALA A 149 3.32 -12.37 27.63
CA ALA A 149 2.54 -13.35 28.37
C ALA A 149 1.17 -12.81 28.76
N ALA A 150 1.10 -11.59 29.29
CA ALA A 150 -0.15 -10.92 29.63
C ALA A 150 -1.04 -10.69 28.41
N PHE A 151 -0.44 -10.24 27.29
CA PHE A 151 -1.14 -10.02 26.02
C PHE A 151 -1.74 -11.34 25.48
N ASN A 152 -0.96 -12.42 25.44
CA ASN A 152 -1.43 -13.71 24.94
C ASN A 152 -2.50 -14.35 25.82
N THR A 153 -2.50 -14.06 27.13
CA THR A 153 -3.58 -14.46 28.05
C THR A 153 -4.89 -13.74 27.72
N ALA A 154 -4.82 -12.43 27.47
CA ALA A 154 -6.00 -11.60 27.20
C ALA A 154 -6.49 -11.76 25.76
N THR A 155 -5.59 -11.85 24.79
CA THR A 155 -5.89 -11.85 23.35
C THR A 155 -5.00 -12.88 22.62
N PRO A 156 -5.29 -14.18 22.74
CA PRO A 156 -4.48 -15.24 22.14
C PRO A 156 -4.55 -15.24 20.61
N ASN A 157 -3.52 -15.83 19.96
CA ASN A 157 -3.42 -16.01 18.50
C ASN A 157 -3.46 -14.71 17.70
N ARG A 158 -2.75 -13.68 18.16
CA ARG A 158 -2.63 -12.41 17.46
C ARG A 158 -1.29 -12.26 16.77
N PHE A 159 -1.29 -11.43 15.75
CA PHE A 159 -0.10 -11.05 14.97
C PHE A 159 0.12 -9.55 15.04
N ALA A 160 1.38 -9.15 15.18
CA ALA A 160 1.77 -7.77 14.97
C ALA A 160 2.40 -7.61 13.59
N PHE A 161 2.11 -6.50 12.91
CA PHE A 161 2.67 -6.17 11.60
C PHE A 161 3.59 -4.95 11.69
N LYS A 162 4.69 -4.99 10.92
CA LYS A 162 5.71 -3.94 10.93
C LYS A 162 5.11 -2.54 10.68
N HIS A 163 4.26 -2.42 9.67
CA HIS A 163 3.62 -1.15 9.34
C HIS A 163 2.75 -0.63 10.49
N ALA A 164 1.80 -1.43 10.96
CA ALA A 164 0.83 -1.02 11.96
C ALA A 164 1.43 -0.89 13.39
N HIS A 165 2.38 -1.74 13.76
CA HIS A 165 2.74 -1.96 15.16
C HIS A 165 4.21 -1.72 15.51
N SER A 166 4.99 -1.09 14.61
CA SER A 166 6.38 -0.72 14.93
C SER A 166 6.50 0.37 16.01
N GLY A 167 5.42 1.06 16.33
CA GLY A 167 5.44 2.24 17.20
C GLY A 167 6.07 3.46 16.53
N GLN A 168 6.25 3.41 15.21
CA GLN A 168 6.86 4.47 14.42
C GLN A 168 5.94 4.88 13.27
N ASN A 169 6.00 6.15 12.85
CA ASN A 169 5.34 6.62 11.64
C ASN A 169 6.25 6.30 10.43
N SER A 170 6.01 5.16 9.79
CA SER A 170 6.84 4.73 8.65
C SER A 170 6.67 5.62 7.43
N GLU A 171 5.49 6.21 7.26
CA GLU A 171 5.13 7.02 6.09
C GLU A 171 5.97 8.29 5.97
N LYS A 172 6.35 8.90 7.09
CA LYS A 172 7.21 10.09 7.07
C LYS A 172 8.60 9.81 6.51
N ASP A 173 9.08 8.56 6.64
CA ASP A 173 10.43 8.15 6.28
C ASP A 173 10.51 7.55 4.85
N TRP A 174 9.40 7.41 4.12
CA TRP A 174 9.36 6.76 2.81
C TRP A 174 10.34 7.36 1.80
N GLY A 175 10.43 8.68 1.74
CA GLY A 175 11.39 9.35 0.85
C GLY A 175 12.84 9.07 1.25
N THR A 176 13.14 9.16 2.55
CA THR A 176 14.48 8.88 3.10
C THR A 176 14.92 7.44 2.81
N THR A 177 14.06 6.46 3.05
CA THR A 177 14.39 5.05 2.80
C THR A 177 14.57 4.74 1.32
N THR A 178 13.90 5.47 0.43
CA THR A 178 14.13 5.37 -1.03
C THR A 178 15.48 5.95 -1.40
N LEU A 179 15.89 7.09 -0.83
CA LEU A 179 17.23 7.65 -1.04
C LEU A 179 18.31 6.70 -0.50
N GLN A 180 18.11 6.11 0.67
CA GLN A 180 19.03 5.08 1.21
C GLN A 180 19.17 3.87 0.28
N ALA A 181 18.09 3.45 -0.40
CA ALA A 181 18.16 2.39 -1.41
C ALA A 181 19.01 2.81 -2.61
N VAL A 182 18.92 4.06 -3.06
CA VAL A 182 19.77 4.61 -4.12
C VAL A 182 21.24 4.67 -3.68
N GLU A 183 21.51 5.12 -2.47
CA GLU A 183 22.87 5.14 -1.90
C GLU A 183 23.45 3.73 -1.80
N PHE A 184 22.67 2.76 -1.35
CA PHE A 184 23.05 1.34 -1.36
C PHE A 184 23.32 0.84 -2.78
N GLY A 185 22.52 1.27 -3.75
CA GLY A 185 22.76 1.00 -5.17
C GLY A 185 24.13 1.50 -5.63
N TYR A 186 24.46 2.76 -5.33
CA TYR A 186 25.79 3.30 -5.64
C TYR A 186 26.91 2.55 -4.94
N TYR A 187 26.73 2.15 -3.68
CA TYR A 187 27.70 1.33 -2.96
C TYR A 187 27.94 0.00 -3.70
N VAL A 188 26.89 -0.75 -4.01
CA VAL A 188 26.97 -2.04 -4.72
C VAL A 188 27.64 -1.89 -6.10
N LEU A 189 27.23 -0.89 -6.87
CA LEU A 189 27.77 -0.66 -8.20
C LEU A 189 29.27 -0.28 -8.16
N ASN A 190 29.69 0.55 -7.21
CA ASN A 190 31.10 0.89 -7.06
C ASN A 190 31.94 -0.27 -6.52
N GLN A 191 31.41 -1.10 -5.62
CA GLN A 191 32.09 -2.34 -5.19
C GLN A 191 32.32 -3.30 -6.36
N ARG A 192 31.38 -3.36 -7.30
CA ARG A 192 31.44 -4.29 -8.42
C ARG A 192 32.24 -3.74 -9.62
N TYR A 193 32.05 -2.48 -9.95
CA TYR A 193 32.53 -1.88 -11.21
C TYR A 193 33.44 -0.66 -10.99
N GLY A 194 33.61 -0.17 -9.79
CA GLY A 194 34.51 0.94 -9.48
C GLY A 194 35.95 0.61 -9.84
N ALA A 195 36.71 1.60 -10.28
CA ALA A 195 38.12 1.45 -10.50
C ALA A 195 38.84 0.99 -9.22
N THR A 196 39.97 0.35 -9.33
CA THR A 196 40.81 -0.06 -8.21
C THR A 196 42.02 0.84 -8.16
N ASP A 197 42.36 1.41 -7.01
CA ASP A 197 43.56 2.20 -6.81
C ASP A 197 44.83 1.31 -6.65
N ALA A 198 45.98 1.93 -6.50
CA ALA A 198 47.23 1.22 -6.31
C ALA A 198 47.30 0.38 -5.00
N ALA A 199 46.47 0.68 -4.04
CA ALA A 199 46.34 -0.06 -2.77
C ALA A 199 45.28 -1.19 -2.86
N GLY A 200 44.66 -1.40 -4.01
CA GLY A 200 43.61 -2.40 -4.20
C GLY A 200 42.23 -1.97 -3.69
N GLN A 201 42.04 -0.70 -3.32
CA GLN A 201 40.77 -0.19 -2.82
C GLN A 201 39.84 0.21 -3.98
N ARG A 202 38.53 -0.03 -3.82
CA ARG A 202 37.50 0.39 -4.78
C ARG A 202 37.24 1.89 -4.67
N LEU A 203 37.32 2.56 -5.82
CA LEU A 203 37.02 3.98 -5.95
C LEU A 203 35.56 4.21 -6.32
N LYS A 204 35.00 5.34 -5.86
CA LYS A 204 33.66 5.79 -6.23
C LYS A 204 33.68 6.43 -7.62
N THR A 205 33.67 5.62 -8.68
CA THR A 205 33.68 6.10 -10.06
C THR A 205 32.30 6.25 -10.68
N LEU A 206 31.32 5.50 -10.18
CA LEU A 206 29.91 5.68 -10.53
C LEU A 206 29.29 6.65 -9.52
N THR A 207 28.83 7.78 -10.01
CA THR A 207 28.37 8.92 -9.20
C THR A 207 27.09 9.51 -9.81
N PRO A 208 26.35 10.37 -9.12
CA PRO A 208 25.19 11.06 -9.69
C PRO A 208 25.50 11.86 -10.97
N ALA A 209 26.74 12.30 -11.15
CA ALA A 209 27.16 13.07 -12.31
C ALA A 209 27.23 12.23 -13.61
N ASN A 210 27.39 10.92 -13.51
CA ASN A 210 27.54 10.03 -14.66
C ASN A 210 26.57 8.83 -14.67
N THR A 211 25.62 8.78 -13.74
CA THR A 211 24.64 7.69 -13.64
C THR A 211 23.23 8.28 -13.71
N ILE A 212 22.40 7.78 -14.62
CA ILE A 212 20.99 8.16 -14.66
C ILE A 212 20.24 7.37 -13.58
N VAL A 213 19.55 8.08 -12.68
CA VAL A 213 18.71 7.47 -11.66
C VAL A 213 17.27 7.95 -11.82
N ILE A 214 16.36 7.02 -12.09
CA ILE A 214 14.91 7.32 -12.16
C ILE A 214 14.24 6.80 -10.89
N ALA A 215 13.68 7.70 -10.11
CA ALA A 215 12.82 7.34 -9.00
C ALA A 215 11.48 6.85 -9.56
N SER A 216 11.23 5.55 -9.44
CA SER A 216 10.05 4.92 -10.04
C SER A 216 9.41 3.95 -9.06
N SER A 217 8.11 3.88 -9.05
CA SER A 217 7.25 2.83 -8.49
C SER A 217 5.77 3.18 -8.70
N ILE A 218 4.89 2.42 -8.05
CA ILE A 218 3.44 2.47 -8.15
C ILE A 218 2.82 2.69 -6.76
N SER A 219 1.64 3.32 -6.67
CA SER A 219 0.85 3.42 -5.45
C SER A 219 1.65 4.05 -4.29
N ASN A 220 1.74 3.41 -3.14
CA ASN A 220 2.56 3.88 -2.01
C ASN A 220 4.05 4.00 -2.38
N GLY A 221 4.55 3.10 -3.21
CA GLY A 221 5.92 3.20 -3.74
C GLY A 221 6.10 4.41 -4.65
N GLY A 222 5.11 4.75 -5.46
CA GLY A 222 5.08 5.96 -6.26
C GLY A 222 5.12 7.23 -5.39
N GLY A 223 4.32 7.26 -4.32
CA GLY A 223 4.38 8.33 -3.32
C GLY A 223 5.75 8.45 -2.64
N SER A 224 6.38 7.31 -2.39
CA SER A 224 7.75 7.23 -1.84
C SER A 224 8.80 7.80 -2.81
N ALA A 225 8.68 7.51 -4.11
CA ALA A 225 9.56 8.05 -5.14
C ALA A 225 9.43 9.58 -5.29
N ILE A 226 8.20 10.11 -5.23
CA ILE A 226 7.94 11.56 -5.18
C ILE A 226 8.58 12.17 -3.93
N ALA A 227 8.35 11.57 -2.76
CA ALA A 227 8.94 12.04 -1.52
C ALA A 227 10.47 12.07 -1.55
N ALA A 228 11.08 11.05 -2.15
CA ALA A 228 12.53 10.99 -2.33
C ALA A 228 13.03 12.14 -3.23
N ALA A 229 12.33 12.41 -4.34
CA ALA A 229 12.70 13.50 -5.25
C ALA A 229 12.59 14.89 -4.60
N GLU A 230 11.57 15.12 -3.75
CA GLU A 230 11.42 16.34 -2.97
C GLU A 230 12.54 16.52 -1.94
N LEU A 231 12.96 15.42 -1.29
CA LEU A 231 14.01 15.41 -0.26
C LEU A 231 15.44 15.44 -0.81
N ASP A 232 15.63 15.05 -2.08
CA ASP A 232 16.93 14.89 -2.69
C ASP A 232 17.70 16.20 -2.87
N THR A 233 18.44 16.59 -1.86
CA THR A 233 19.34 17.76 -1.88
C THR A 233 20.72 17.44 -2.47
N GLN A 234 21.05 16.17 -2.64
CA GLN A 234 22.36 15.71 -3.13
C GLN A 234 22.37 15.45 -4.64
N GLY A 235 21.22 15.55 -5.31
CA GLY A 235 21.11 15.27 -6.75
C GLY A 235 21.29 13.80 -7.10
N LEU A 236 20.91 12.89 -6.20
CA LEU A 236 20.98 11.45 -6.41
C LEU A 236 20.02 10.97 -7.50
N ILE A 237 18.88 11.67 -7.66
CA ILE A 237 17.79 11.34 -8.57
C ILE A 237 17.83 12.26 -9.77
N SER A 238 17.84 11.69 -10.99
CA SER A 238 17.83 12.43 -12.27
C SER A 238 16.41 12.76 -12.76
N GLY A 239 15.43 11.92 -12.44
CA GLY A 239 14.03 12.09 -12.86
C GLY A 239 13.09 11.18 -12.08
N VAL A 240 11.77 11.36 -12.29
CA VAL A 240 10.70 10.62 -11.61
C VAL A 240 9.75 10.01 -12.63
N ALA A 241 9.37 8.75 -12.46
CA ALA A 241 8.35 8.09 -13.27
C ALA A 241 7.49 7.20 -12.36
N VAL A 242 6.24 7.61 -12.10
CA VAL A 242 5.38 6.93 -11.13
C VAL A 242 3.96 6.74 -11.65
N SER A 243 3.31 5.68 -11.18
CA SER A 243 1.91 5.43 -11.47
C SER A 243 1.07 5.48 -10.19
N GLU A 244 -0.15 6.03 -10.28
CA GLU A 244 -1.14 6.21 -9.20
C GLU A 244 -0.51 6.43 -7.80
N PRO A 245 0.35 7.44 -7.63
CA PRO A 245 1.08 7.63 -6.40
C PRO A 245 0.17 8.01 -5.23
N ALA A 246 0.41 7.41 -4.06
CA ALA A 246 -0.17 7.87 -2.79
C ALA A 246 0.53 9.16 -2.36
N ILE A 247 -0.16 10.27 -2.46
CA ILE A 247 0.40 11.61 -2.15
C ILE A 247 -0.40 12.26 -1.04
N GLU A 248 0.28 12.63 0.03
CA GLU A 248 -0.30 13.38 1.14
C GLU A 248 -0.18 14.88 0.88
N MET A 249 -1.29 15.48 0.47
CA MET A 249 -1.34 16.90 0.16
C MET A 249 -1.17 17.79 1.40
N PRO A 250 -0.63 19.01 1.28
CA PRO A 250 -0.69 20.01 2.35
C PRO A 250 -2.13 20.26 2.80
N ALA A 251 -2.32 20.69 4.05
CA ALA A 251 -3.65 20.98 4.58
C ALA A 251 -4.40 22.05 3.76
N ASN A 252 -3.66 23.04 3.26
CA ASN A 252 -4.18 24.12 2.42
C ASN A 252 -3.26 24.32 1.23
N PRO A 253 -3.37 23.49 0.18
CA PRO A 253 -2.44 23.52 -0.95
C PRO A 253 -2.56 24.76 -1.84
N GLY A 254 -3.61 25.57 -1.69
CA GLY A 254 -3.84 26.77 -2.49
C GLY A 254 -4.20 26.49 -3.95
N VAL A 255 -4.60 25.26 -4.27
CA VAL A 255 -4.89 24.83 -5.65
C VAL A 255 -6.35 24.46 -5.82
N THR A 256 -6.87 24.66 -7.04
CA THR A 256 -8.24 24.29 -7.43
C THR A 256 -8.19 23.12 -8.42
N VAL A 257 -8.96 22.08 -8.13
CA VAL A 257 -9.14 20.94 -9.04
C VAL A 257 -10.49 21.10 -9.76
N ARG A 258 -10.49 20.88 -11.08
CA ARG A 258 -11.69 20.99 -11.90
C ARG A 258 -11.94 19.73 -12.72
N ARG A 259 -13.22 19.45 -12.95
CA ARG A 259 -13.69 18.45 -13.92
C ARG A 259 -14.43 19.22 -15.03
N GLY A 260 -13.78 19.40 -16.17
CA GLY A 260 -14.27 20.37 -17.17
C GLY A 260 -14.32 21.78 -16.58
N SER A 261 -15.49 22.42 -16.63
CA SER A 261 -15.72 23.75 -16.03
C SER A 261 -16.10 23.67 -14.53
N ALA A 262 -16.52 22.52 -14.02
CA ALA A 262 -17.00 22.36 -12.66
C ALA A 262 -15.82 22.17 -11.69
N GLU A 263 -15.85 22.87 -10.56
CA GLU A 263 -14.91 22.69 -9.47
C GLU A 263 -15.24 21.43 -8.66
N VAL A 264 -14.22 20.67 -8.29
CA VAL A 264 -14.31 19.54 -7.37
C VAL A 264 -14.13 20.07 -5.95
N ALA A 265 -15.23 20.17 -5.23
CA ALA A 265 -15.26 20.85 -3.93
C ALA A 265 -14.40 20.17 -2.84
N VAL A 266 -14.24 18.85 -2.88
CA VAL A 266 -13.45 18.09 -1.90
C VAL A 266 -12.27 17.43 -2.59
N THR A 267 -11.08 17.98 -2.36
CA THR A 267 -9.82 17.53 -2.98
C THR A 267 -8.68 17.50 -1.96
N GLY A 268 -7.59 16.81 -2.31
CA GLY A 268 -6.36 16.82 -1.51
C GLY A 268 -6.52 16.22 -0.11
N LYS A 269 -7.51 15.37 0.11
CA LYS A 269 -7.64 14.62 1.36
C LYS A 269 -6.53 13.59 1.48
N THR A 270 -6.11 13.31 2.71
CA THR A 270 -5.05 12.33 2.99
C THR A 270 -5.55 10.90 2.86
N LEU A 271 -4.64 9.95 2.69
CA LEU A 271 -4.98 8.54 2.50
C LEU A 271 -5.88 8.02 3.64
N VAL A 272 -5.51 8.29 4.88
CA VAL A 272 -6.31 7.87 6.04
C VAL A 272 -7.67 8.56 6.09
N ASP A 273 -7.77 9.79 5.58
CA ASP A 273 -9.04 10.53 5.53
C ASP A 273 -10.02 9.88 4.55
N PHE A 274 -9.65 9.76 3.26
CA PHE A 274 -10.58 9.21 2.29
C PHE A 274 -10.81 7.70 2.46
N THR A 275 -9.85 6.93 2.98
CA THR A 275 -10.09 5.50 3.25
C THR A 275 -11.01 5.27 4.45
N THR A 276 -10.93 6.09 5.50
CA THR A 276 -11.92 6.02 6.60
C THR A 276 -13.31 6.43 6.12
N TYR A 277 -13.41 7.38 5.20
CA TYR A 277 -14.69 7.76 4.58
C TYR A 277 -15.25 6.63 3.70
N ALA A 278 -14.42 6.01 2.86
CA ALA A 278 -14.79 4.82 2.09
C ALA A 278 -15.23 3.66 3.00
N ASN A 279 -14.53 3.43 4.11
CA ASN A 279 -14.90 2.40 5.08
C ASN A 279 -16.30 2.62 5.67
N LEU A 280 -16.76 3.86 5.83
CA LEU A 280 -18.15 4.12 6.25
C LEU A 280 -19.16 3.73 5.16
N TYR A 281 -18.96 4.16 3.92
CA TYR A 281 -20.04 4.18 2.92
C TYR A 281 -19.92 3.10 1.85
N GLN A 282 -18.72 2.57 1.56
CA GLN A 282 -18.46 1.76 0.36
C GLN A 282 -19.27 0.47 0.32
N ALA A 283 -19.41 -0.24 1.45
CA ALA A 283 -20.20 -1.47 1.51
C ALA A 283 -21.69 -1.23 1.21
N CYS A 284 -22.27 -0.14 1.73
CA CYS A 284 -23.64 0.25 1.41
C CYS A 284 -23.79 0.73 -0.03
N ALA A 285 -22.87 1.59 -0.50
CA ALA A 285 -22.85 2.12 -1.86
C ALA A 285 -22.78 1.03 -2.94
N SER A 286 -22.15 -0.11 -2.62
CA SER A 286 -22.05 -1.28 -3.52
C SER A 286 -23.40 -1.88 -3.90
N LEU A 287 -24.46 -1.56 -3.17
CA LEU A 287 -25.84 -2.00 -3.41
C LEU A 287 -26.68 -0.99 -4.21
N ALA A 288 -26.10 0.13 -4.65
CA ALA A 288 -26.84 1.17 -5.36
C ALA A 288 -27.44 0.63 -6.67
N PRO A 289 -28.73 0.84 -6.94
CA PRO A 289 -29.37 0.40 -8.17
C PRO A 289 -28.64 0.89 -9.44
N SER A 290 -28.08 2.09 -9.41
CA SER A 290 -27.30 2.65 -10.53
C SER A 290 -26.04 1.87 -10.88
N VAL A 291 -25.54 1.01 -9.97
CA VAL A 291 -24.38 0.13 -10.19
C VAL A 291 -24.69 -1.36 -10.03
N SER A 292 -25.97 -1.72 -9.87
CA SER A 292 -26.40 -3.11 -9.66
C SER A 292 -26.14 -4.01 -10.86
N THR A 293 -26.03 -3.44 -12.06
CA THR A 293 -25.64 -4.14 -13.29
C THR A 293 -24.12 -4.17 -13.50
N SER A 294 -23.35 -3.62 -12.55
CA SER A 294 -21.90 -3.72 -12.59
C SER A 294 -21.48 -5.18 -12.61
N PRO A 295 -20.53 -5.56 -13.45
CA PRO A 295 -19.97 -6.90 -13.46
C PRO A 295 -19.33 -7.27 -12.09
N TYR A 296 -19.13 -6.29 -11.21
CA TYR A 296 -18.50 -6.48 -9.90
C TYR A 296 -19.46 -6.82 -8.77
N ALA A 297 -20.77 -6.76 -9.00
CA ALA A 297 -21.75 -7.27 -8.05
C ALA A 297 -21.51 -8.77 -7.74
N ALA A 298 -21.08 -9.54 -8.74
CA ALA A 298 -20.67 -10.93 -8.56
C ALA A 298 -19.43 -11.08 -7.66
N ALA A 299 -18.44 -10.19 -7.77
CA ALA A 299 -17.26 -10.17 -6.90
C ALA A 299 -17.64 -9.91 -5.45
N PHE A 300 -18.56 -8.98 -5.21
CA PHE A 300 -19.08 -8.70 -3.88
C PHE A 300 -19.75 -9.95 -3.26
N ALA A 301 -20.59 -10.62 -4.02
CA ALA A 301 -21.23 -11.86 -3.58
C ALA A 301 -20.21 -13.00 -3.38
N ALA A 302 -19.23 -13.15 -4.27
CA ALA A 302 -18.21 -14.19 -4.20
C ALA A 302 -17.21 -13.95 -3.04
N GLY A 303 -16.86 -12.70 -2.77
CA GLY A 303 -15.89 -12.34 -1.71
C GLY A 303 -16.41 -12.67 -0.31
N PHE A 304 -17.72 -12.60 -0.09
CA PHE A 304 -18.33 -12.85 1.23
C PHE A 304 -19.08 -14.17 1.34
N GLY A 305 -19.40 -14.80 0.23
CA GLY A 305 -20.31 -15.94 0.18
C GLY A 305 -21.76 -15.58 0.52
N SER A 306 -22.68 -16.55 0.37
CA SER A 306 -24.12 -16.33 0.57
C SER A 306 -24.48 -15.94 2.02
N ALA A 307 -23.73 -16.41 3.01
CA ALA A 307 -23.96 -16.11 4.43
C ALA A 307 -23.64 -14.64 4.78
N ALA A 308 -22.85 -13.96 3.97
CA ALA A 308 -22.44 -12.58 4.20
C ALA A 308 -23.31 -11.56 3.44
N LEU A 309 -24.21 -12.00 2.56
CA LEU A 309 -25.08 -11.09 1.78
C LEU A 309 -25.92 -10.11 2.62
N PRO A 310 -26.38 -10.42 3.86
CA PRO A 310 -27.11 -9.45 4.69
C PRO A 310 -26.25 -8.31 5.22
N ILE A 311 -24.92 -8.41 5.24
CA ILE A 311 -24.04 -7.48 5.94
C ILE A 311 -24.05 -6.08 5.33
N ALA A 312 -24.05 -5.99 3.99
CA ALA A 312 -24.11 -4.69 3.32
C ALA A 312 -25.47 -3.98 3.49
N PRO A 313 -26.62 -4.65 3.38
CA PRO A 313 -27.91 -4.07 3.79
C PRO A 313 -27.92 -3.63 5.28
N ASN A 314 -27.35 -4.44 6.17
CA ASN A 314 -27.22 -4.07 7.58
C ASN A 314 -26.37 -2.81 7.75
N ARG A 315 -25.26 -2.66 6.99
CA ARG A 315 -24.45 -1.43 7.01
C ARG A 315 -25.29 -0.21 6.58
N CYS A 316 -26.11 -0.31 5.52
CA CYS A 316 -27.01 0.77 5.12
C CYS A 316 -27.95 1.16 6.26
N ALA A 317 -28.59 0.18 6.90
CA ALA A 317 -29.50 0.39 8.01
C ALA A 317 -28.79 1.01 9.24
N SER A 318 -27.61 0.52 9.58
CA SER A 318 -26.81 1.06 10.69
C SER A 318 -26.35 2.49 10.43
N LEU A 319 -25.94 2.83 9.21
CA LEU A 319 -25.62 4.21 8.81
C LEU A 319 -26.82 5.14 8.96
N LYS A 320 -28.02 4.68 8.58
CA LYS A 320 -29.25 5.44 8.79
C LYS A 320 -29.54 5.62 10.30
N ALA A 321 -29.45 4.56 11.08
CA ALA A 321 -29.68 4.62 12.52
C ALA A 321 -28.69 5.59 13.20
N ALA A 322 -27.47 5.70 12.70
CA ALA A 322 -26.45 6.67 13.13
C ALA A 322 -26.66 8.10 12.58
N GLY A 323 -27.73 8.35 11.81
CA GLY A 323 -28.01 9.67 11.20
C GLY A 323 -27.09 10.05 10.04
N LEU A 324 -26.33 9.10 9.51
CA LEU A 324 -25.38 9.32 8.41
C LEU A 324 -26.03 9.16 7.02
N LEU A 325 -27.19 8.53 6.96
CA LEU A 325 -28.07 8.44 5.80
C LEU A 325 -29.48 8.86 6.21
N THR A 326 -30.23 9.41 5.24
CA THR A 326 -31.61 9.91 5.45
C THR A 326 -32.66 9.06 4.74
N ALA A 327 -32.28 8.43 3.65
CA ALA A 327 -33.16 7.64 2.81
C ALA A 327 -33.82 6.46 3.57
N SER A 328 -34.98 5.99 3.11
CA SER A 328 -35.82 5.06 3.85
C SER A 328 -35.69 3.59 3.46
N THR A 329 -35.28 3.30 2.21
CA THR A 329 -35.11 1.93 1.73
C THR A 329 -33.65 1.62 1.47
N THR A 330 -33.24 0.36 1.53
CA THR A 330 -31.86 -0.06 1.26
C THR A 330 -31.38 0.46 -0.10
N ALA A 331 -32.19 0.40 -1.14
CA ALA A 331 -31.85 0.88 -2.47
C ALA A 331 -31.56 2.39 -2.48
N THR A 332 -32.42 3.19 -1.87
CA THR A 332 -32.22 4.66 -1.80
C THR A 332 -31.11 5.06 -0.82
N GLN A 333 -30.89 4.29 0.24
CA GLN A 333 -29.73 4.46 1.15
C GLN A 333 -28.40 4.18 0.42
N ALA A 334 -28.36 3.16 -0.41
CA ALA A 334 -27.18 2.81 -1.20
C ALA A 334 -26.86 3.88 -2.25
N GLU A 335 -27.87 4.42 -2.94
CA GLU A 335 -27.68 5.57 -3.84
C GLU A 335 -27.19 6.81 -3.08
N GLU A 336 -27.75 7.11 -1.90
CA GLU A 336 -27.28 8.21 -1.06
C GLU A 336 -25.82 8.00 -0.64
N ALA A 337 -25.44 6.78 -0.24
CA ALA A 337 -24.06 6.44 0.11
C ALA A 337 -23.10 6.61 -1.08
N LEU A 338 -23.52 6.20 -2.30
CA LEU A 338 -22.75 6.40 -3.52
C LEU A 338 -22.57 7.90 -3.85
N GLN A 339 -23.64 8.69 -3.70
CA GLN A 339 -23.56 10.14 -3.90
C GLN A 339 -22.64 10.81 -2.88
N LYS A 340 -22.59 10.33 -1.62
CA LYS A 340 -21.63 10.82 -0.62
C LYS A 340 -20.19 10.55 -1.02
N LEU A 341 -19.87 9.36 -1.56
CA LEU A 341 -18.54 9.05 -2.09
C LEU A 341 -18.17 9.99 -3.24
N ARG A 342 -19.08 10.20 -4.21
CA ARG A 342 -18.88 11.15 -5.32
C ARG A 342 -18.64 12.58 -4.82
N ALA A 343 -19.47 13.05 -3.91
CA ALA A 343 -19.32 14.38 -3.33
C ALA A 343 -18.02 14.53 -2.54
N TYR A 344 -17.49 13.43 -2.03
CA TYR A 344 -16.21 13.39 -1.33
C TYR A 344 -14.99 13.32 -2.25
N GLY A 345 -15.16 13.26 -3.57
CA GLY A 345 -14.06 13.36 -4.55
C GLY A 345 -13.80 12.13 -5.41
N TRP A 346 -14.57 11.03 -5.25
CA TRP A 346 -14.49 9.92 -6.19
C TRP A 346 -15.05 10.29 -7.56
N GLU A 347 -14.40 9.80 -8.62
CA GLU A 347 -14.87 10.00 -9.97
C GLU A 347 -16.10 9.13 -10.28
N PRO A 348 -17.00 9.55 -11.18
CA PRO A 348 -18.11 8.69 -11.62
C PRO A 348 -17.64 7.36 -12.20
N GLU A 349 -16.48 7.33 -12.84
CA GLU A 349 -15.85 6.14 -13.40
C GLU A 349 -15.46 5.10 -12.34
N SER A 350 -15.31 5.52 -11.08
CA SER A 350 -14.99 4.64 -9.94
C SER A 350 -16.21 3.90 -9.38
N ASN A 351 -17.44 4.28 -9.74
CA ASN A 351 -18.65 3.80 -9.09
C ASN A 351 -18.77 2.28 -9.07
N ASP A 352 -18.46 1.65 -10.21
CA ASP A 352 -18.56 0.21 -10.37
C ASP A 352 -17.54 -0.56 -9.52
N LEU A 353 -16.44 0.10 -9.12
CA LEU A 353 -15.32 -0.52 -8.41
C LEU A 353 -15.55 -0.62 -6.90
N HIS A 354 -16.50 0.12 -6.34
CA HIS A 354 -16.77 0.08 -4.91
C HIS A 354 -17.17 -1.32 -4.42
N ALA A 355 -17.89 -2.09 -5.24
CA ALA A 355 -18.26 -3.46 -4.91
C ALA A 355 -17.02 -4.38 -4.77
N SER A 356 -16.10 -4.35 -5.74
CA SER A 356 -14.89 -5.17 -5.69
C SER A 356 -13.96 -4.76 -4.54
N LEU A 357 -13.75 -3.47 -4.32
CA LEU A 357 -12.91 -3.00 -3.22
C LEU A 357 -13.52 -3.33 -1.84
N ALA A 358 -14.84 -3.27 -1.70
CA ALA A 358 -15.52 -3.72 -0.49
C ALA A 358 -15.35 -5.24 -0.30
N ALA A 359 -15.54 -6.03 -1.34
CA ALA A 359 -15.38 -7.49 -1.29
C ALA A 359 -13.98 -7.94 -0.85
N PHE A 360 -12.95 -7.16 -1.17
CA PHE A 360 -11.57 -7.41 -0.74
C PHE A 360 -11.19 -6.69 0.56
N GLU A 361 -12.14 -6.11 1.28
CA GLU A 361 -11.93 -5.41 2.57
C GLU A 361 -10.86 -4.29 2.48
N VAL A 362 -10.71 -3.64 1.32
CA VAL A 362 -9.57 -2.73 1.06
C VAL A 362 -9.63 -1.49 1.95
N ALA A 363 -10.77 -0.82 2.03
CA ALA A 363 -10.90 0.41 2.81
C ALA A 363 -10.66 0.20 4.32
N PRO A 364 -11.28 -0.78 5.02
CA PRO A 364 -10.98 -1.03 6.42
C PRO A 364 -9.53 -1.48 6.65
N ALA A 365 -8.96 -2.31 5.76
CA ALA A 365 -7.59 -2.78 5.86
C ALA A 365 -6.58 -1.62 5.85
N VAL A 366 -6.72 -0.71 4.89
CA VAL A 366 -5.86 0.50 4.79
C VAL A 366 -6.11 1.43 5.98
N ALA A 367 -7.37 1.74 6.29
CA ALA A 367 -7.72 2.65 7.38
C ALA A 367 -7.14 2.20 8.73
N VAL A 368 -7.28 0.91 9.08
CA VAL A 368 -6.74 0.38 10.34
C VAL A 368 -5.21 0.42 10.37
N THR A 369 -4.56 -0.03 9.30
CA THR A 369 -3.08 -0.10 9.26
C THR A 369 -2.46 1.29 9.34
N PHE A 370 -2.96 2.24 8.56
CA PHE A 370 -2.44 3.62 8.54
C PHE A 370 -2.78 4.37 9.83
N ALA A 371 -3.98 4.18 10.40
CA ALA A 371 -4.31 4.80 11.68
C ALA A 371 -3.34 4.35 12.79
N ASN A 372 -2.99 3.06 12.84
CA ASN A 372 -2.01 2.54 13.79
C ASN A 372 -0.61 3.15 13.56
N SER A 373 -0.12 3.17 12.32
CA SER A 373 1.21 3.71 11.97
C SER A 373 1.30 5.21 12.30
N LEU A 374 0.39 6.01 11.77
CA LEU A 374 0.35 7.46 11.99
C LEU A 374 0.20 7.83 13.47
N SER A 375 -0.55 7.04 14.23
CA SER A 375 -0.68 7.19 15.68
C SER A 375 0.48 6.57 16.46
N ARG A 376 1.46 5.93 15.81
CA ARG A 376 2.55 5.18 16.48
C ARG A 376 2.00 4.21 17.54
N ALA A 377 0.96 3.47 17.16
CA ALA A 377 0.30 2.54 18.07
C ALA A 377 1.16 1.29 18.32
N SER A 378 1.02 0.74 19.51
CA SER A 378 1.48 -0.60 19.86
C SER A 378 0.40 -1.62 19.55
N VAL A 379 0.78 -2.88 19.33
CA VAL A 379 -0.20 -3.96 19.22
C VAL A 379 -1.11 -4.09 20.45
N LYS A 380 -0.63 -3.63 21.63
CA LYS A 380 -1.40 -3.62 22.88
C LYS A 380 -2.53 -2.60 22.91
N ASP A 381 -2.46 -1.57 22.06
CA ASP A 381 -3.42 -0.45 22.12
C ASP A 381 -4.78 -0.83 21.53
N HIS A 382 -4.83 -1.88 20.70
CA HIS A 382 -6.06 -2.30 20.02
C HIS A 382 -6.85 -1.11 19.47
N LEU A 383 -6.15 -0.22 18.74
CA LEU A 383 -6.69 1.06 18.30
C LEU A 383 -8.06 0.86 17.64
N CYS A 384 -9.09 1.57 18.13
CA CYS A 384 -10.49 1.40 17.73
C CYS A 384 -11.04 -0.04 17.88
N GLY A 385 -10.43 -0.86 18.76
CA GLY A 385 -10.85 -2.25 18.99
C GLY A 385 -10.32 -3.25 17.96
N PHE A 386 -9.44 -2.84 17.04
CA PHE A 386 -8.91 -3.74 16.00
C PHE A 386 -7.68 -4.52 16.46
N SER A 387 -7.55 -5.72 15.91
CA SER A 387 -6.34 -6.55 15.95
C SER A 387 -6.21 -7.39 14.67
N TYR A 388 -5.16 -8.19 14.57
CA TYR A 388 -4.93 -9.09 13.43
C TYR A 388 -4.80 -10.53 13.90
N ALA A 389 -5.56 -11.44 13.28
CA ALA A 389 -5.52 -12.86 13.57
C ALA A 389 -5.90 -13.72 12.36
N ALA A 390 -5.50 -14.98 12.35
CA ALA A 390 -6.14 -15.95 11.49
C ALA A 390 -7.58 -16.18 11.96
N THR A 391 -8.50 -16.38 11.02
CA THR A 391 -9.91 -16.63 11.33
C THR A 391 -10.45 -17.82 10.56
N ALA A 392 -11.34 -18.57 11.20
CA ALA A 392 -12.15 -19.58 10.53
C ALA A 392 -13.18 -18.92 9.60
N ALA A 393 -13.86 -19.72 8.77
CA ALA A 393 -14.93 -19.24 7.89
C ALA A 393 -16.10 -18.60 8.66
N THR A 394 -16.30 -19.00 9.92
CA THR A 394 -17.29 -18.38 10.82
C THR A 394 -16.89 -17.02 11.35
N GLY A 395 -15.66 -16.58 11.07
CA GLY A 395 -15.07 -15.37 11.61
C GLY A 395 -14.36 -15.53 12.96
N ALA A 396 -14.51 -16.68 13.63
CA ALA A 396 -13.84 -16.92 14.92
C ALA A 396 -12.32 -16.94 14.77
N VAL A 397 -11.62 -16.33 15.73
CA VAL A 397 -10.14 -16.35 15.78
C VAL A 397 -9.63 -17.79 15.90
N THR A 398 -8.59 -18.12 15.14
CA THR A 398 -7.98 -19.44 15.11
C THR A 398 -6.45 -19.35 14.99
N THR A 399 -5.77 -20.49 15.00
CA THR A 399 -4.33 -20.59 14.75
C THR A 399 -4.02 -20.56 13.26
N LEU A 400 -2.81 -20.14 12.90
CA LEU A 400 -2.30 -20.19 11.53
C LEU A 400 -1.22 -21.28 11.41
N ALA A 401 -1.28 -22.07 10.34
CA ALA A 401 -0.27 -23.08 10.10
C ALA A 401 1.13 -22.45 9.87
N PRO A 402 2.21 -23.00 10.42
CA PRO A 402 3.57 -22.44 10.26
C PRO A 402 4.01 -22.26 8.78
N ALA A 403 3.56 -23.16 7.90
CA ALA A 403 3.87 -23.05 6.46
C ALA A 403 3.29 -21.79 5.82
N ALA A 404 2.11 -21.32 6.26
CA ALA A 404 1.51 -20.08 5.78
C ALA A 404 2.33 -18.85 6.22
N LEU A 405 2.85 -18.86 7.46
CA LEU A 405 3.75 -17.79 7.94
C LEU A 405 5.05 -17.74 7.15
N ALA A 406 5.61 -18.88 6.76
CA ALA A 406 6.85 -18.93 5.97
C ALA A 406 6.66 -18.28 4.58
N GLY A 407 5.50 -18.44 3.95
CA GLY A 407 5.16 -17.81 2.68
C GLY A 407 5.00 -16.29 2.74
N MET A 408 4.62 -15.76 3.88
CA MET A 408 4.28 -14.33 4.02
C MET A 408 5.47 -13.39 3.89
N PHE A 409 6.70 -13.82 4.14
CA PHE A 409 7.88 -12.97 4.00
C PHE A 409 8.01 -12.37 2.60
N ALA A 410 7.78 -13.17 1.57
CA ALA A 410 7.94 -12.76 0.18
C ALA A 410 6.65 -12.22 -0.44
N THR A 411 5.52 -12.88 -0.17
CA THR A 411 4.25 -12.64 -0.87
C THR A 411 3.20 -11.96 -0.01
N GLY A 412 3.41 -11.88 1.31
CA GLY A 412 2.49 -11.25 2.23
C GLY A 412 2.43 -9.74 2.07
N ASN A 413 1.23 -9.20 2.24
CA ASN A 413 1.01 -7.78 2.39
C ASN A 413 0.94 -7.47 3.89
N GLY A 414 1.62 -6.41 4.34
CA GLY A 414 1.56 -5.92 5.73
C GLY A 414 0.26 -5.19 6.08
N VAL A 415 -0.72 -5.22 5.17
CA VAL A 415 -2.09 -4.73 5.38
C VAL A 415 -3.03 -5.93 5.30
N PRO A 416 -3.41 -6.56 6.42
CA PRO A 416 -4.40 -7.66 6.42
C PRO A 416 -5.79 -7.17 5.92
N PRO A 417 -6.55 -8.02 5.19
CA PRO A 417 -6.37 -9.47 4.98
C PRO A 417 -5.16 -9.84 4.11
N SER A 418 -4.31 -10.71 4.60
CA SER A 418 -3.14 -11.19 3.88
C SER A 418 -2.66 -12.54 4.43
N GLY A 419 -2.38 -13.51 3.56
CA GLY A 419 -1.79 -14.80 3.96
C GLY A 419 -2.59 -15.57 5.01
N GLY A 420 -3.90 -15.43 5.04
CA GLY A 420 -4.78 -16.07 6.04
C GLY A 420 -4.95 -15.27 7.34
N ILE A 421 -4.27 -14.15 7.50
CA ILE A 421 -4.46 -13.23 8.63
C ILE A 421 -5.45 -12.15 8.20
N ASN A 422 -6.43 -11.88 9.02
CA ASN A 422 -7.54 -10.97 8.77
C ASN A 422 -7.61 -9.85 9.82
N LEU A 423 -8.39 -8.81 9.53
CA LEU A 423 -8.84 -7.84 10.53
C LEU A 423 -9.80 -8.51 11.51
N VAL A 424 -9.62 -8.24 12.79
CA VAL A 424 -10.49 -8.72 13.88
C VAL A 424 -11.02 -7.53 14.66
N ASN A 425 -12.32 -7.48 14.83
CA ASN A 425 -12.97 -6.63 15.82
C ASN A 425 -12.97 -7.35 17.17
N ASN A 426 -12.22 -6.83 18.15
CA ASN A 426 -12.17 -7.37 19.51
C ASN A 426 -13.39 -6.99 20.35
N LEU A 427 -14.19 -5.99 19.92
CA LEU A 427 -15.33 -5.42 20.64
C LEU A 427 -16.68 -5.95 20.13
N GLY A 428 -16.68 -6.97 19.27
CA GLY A 428 -17.92 -7.59 18.81
C GLY A 428 -18.76 -8.13 19.98
N LYS A 429 -20.08 -7.96 19.92
CA LYS A 429 -21.03 -8.37 20.98
C LYS A 429 -20.94 -9.85 21.34
N LEU A 430 -20.59 -10.70 20.38
CA LEU A 430 -20.43 -12.14 20.58
C LEU A 430 -18.97 -12.55 20.83
N GLY A 431 -18.09 -11.59 21.09
CA GLY A 431 -16.66 -11.78 21.25
C GLY A 431 -15.86 -11.42 19.97
N PRO A 432 -14.51 -11.57 20.04
CA PRO A 432 -13.63 -11.25 18.92
C PRO A 432 -13.95 -12.07 17.68
N ALA A 433 -14.13 -11.39 16.55
CA ALA A 433 -14.42 -12.04 15.27
C ALA A 433 -13.83 -11.24 14.11
N ARG A 434 -13.66 -11.89 12.95
CA ARG A 434 -13.31 -11.19 11.71
C ARG A 434 -14.20 -9.97 11.53
N ASP A 435 -13.60 -8.84 11.19
CA ASP A 435 -14.20 -7.52 11.23
C ASP A 435 -15.60 -7.46 10.60
N PHE A 436 -15.70 -7.84 9.31
CA PHE A 436 -16.97 -7.73 8.59
C PHE A 436 -18.07 -8.71 9.08
N LEU A 437 -17.70 -9.79 9.78
CA LEU A 437 -18.60 -10.79 10.36
C LEU A 437 -18.95 -10.48 11.82
N SER A 438 -18.25 -9.53 12.45
CA SER A 438 -18.46 -9.22 13.85
C SER A 438 -19.86 -8.64 14.09
N VAL A 439 -20.49 -9.09 15.18
CA VAL A 439 -21.85 -8.66 15.53
C VAL A 439 -21.77 -7.38 16.35
N SER A 440 -22.48 -6.35 15.91
CA SER A 440 -22.60 -5.06 16.59
C SER A 440 -23.55 -5.11 17.79
N ASP A 441 -23.62 -4.03 18.57
CA ASP A 441 -24.58 -3.89 19.68
C ASP A 441 -26.04 -3.99 19.22
N ALA A 442 -26.32 -3.67 17.96
CA ALA A 442 -27.63 -3.86 17.35
C ALA A 442 -27.99 -5.35 17.12
N GLY A 443 -27.08 -6.29 17.39
CA GLY A 443 -27.30 -7.73 17.24
C GLY A 443 -27.18 -8.24 15.82
N VAL A 444 -26.59 -7.46 14.91
CA VAL A 444 -26.38 -7.83 13.50
C VAL A 444 -24.93 -7.62 13.11
N ALA A 445 -24.45 -8.37 12.11
CA ALA A 445 -23.20 -8.07 11.44
C ALA A 445 -23.44 -6.92 10.47
N ASP A 446 -22.83 -5.79 10.72
CA ASP A 446 -22.95 -4.55 9.94
C ASP A 446 -21.60 -4.00 9.46
N TRP A 447 -20.62 -4.87 9.38
CA TRP A 447 -19.24 -4.51 9.03
C TRP A 447 -18.55 -3.61 10.05
N ASN A 448 -18.86 -3.83 11.35
CA ASN A 448 -18.24 -3.07 12.43
C ASN A 448 -18.35 -1.55 12.24
N LEU A 449 -19.59 -1.04 12.10
CA LEU A 449 -19.79 0.40 11.97
C LEU A 449 -19.16 1.18 13.14
N SER A 450 -19.21 0.66 14.36
CA SER A 450 -18.62 1.31 15.54
C SER A 450 -17.11 1.51 15.39
N GLY A 451 -16.38 0.48 14.93
CA GLY A 451 -14.94 0.59 14.63
C GLY A 451 -14.66 1.57 13.50
N ALA A 452 -15.49 1.57 12.43
CA ALA A 452 -15.35 2.51 11.32
C ALA A 452 -15.59 3.96 11.76
N LEU A 453 -16.56 4.21 12.65
CA LEU A 453 -16.80 5.52 13.24
C LEU A 453 -15.67 5.98 14.16
N CYS A 454 -15.10 5.06 14.95
CA CYS A 454 -13.91 5.34 15.76
C CYS A 454 -12.74 5.77 14.87
N LEU A 455 -12.42 5.02 13.82
CA LEU A 455 -11.36 5.37 12.86
C LEU A 455 -11.63 6.74 12.21
N ARG A 456 -12.88 7.03 11.85
CA ARG A 456 -13.24 8.33 11.29
C ARG A 456 -13.05 9.45 12.31
N ASN A 457 -13.36 9.23 13.59
CA ASN A 457 -13.14 10.21 14.64
C ASN A 457 -11.64 10.53 14.86
N LEU A 458 -10.75 9.56 14.67
CA LEU A 458 -9.30 9.83 14.73
C LEU A 458 -8.86 10.87 13.68
N VAL A 459 -9.55 10.91 12.54
CA VAL A 459 -9.25 11.88 11.47
C VAL A 459 -9.93 13.22 11.69
N THR A 460 -11.20 13.22 12.11
CA THR A 460 -12.05 14.42 12.14
C THR A 460 -12.30 14.98 13.54
N GLY A 461 -11.95 14.23 14.57
CA GLY A 461 -12.17 14.61 15.97
C GLY A 461 -11.09 15.56 16.51
N ASN A 462 -11.19 15.89 17.79
CA ASN A 462 -10.29 16.83 18.47
C ASN A 462 -9.78 16.30 19.83
N ASP A 463 -10.06 15.05 20.17
CA ASP A 463 -9.54 14.39 21.36
C ASP A 463 -8.02 14.09 21.21
N ALA A 464 -7.41 13.56 22.27
CA ALA A 464 -5.97 13.29 22.29
C ALA A 464 -5.54 12.25 21.24
N ALA A 465 -6.37 11.23 20.98
CA ALA A 465 -6.08 10.19 19.99
C ALA A 465 -6.16 10.77 18.58
N ALA A 466 -7.19 11.57 18.27
CA ALA A 466 -7.33 12.27 17.02
C ALA A 466 -6.15 13.21 16.76
N LYS A 467 -5.76 14.02 17.74
CA LYS A 467 -4.60 14.92 17.63
C LYS A 467 -3.30 14.16 17.37
N LYS A 468 -3.13 12.98 17.99
CA LYS A 468 -1.94 12.14 17.78
C LYS A 468 -1.86 11.62 16.34
N LEU A 469 -2.98 11.14 15.77
CA LEU A 469 -3.06 10.73 14.38
C LEU A 469 -2.81 11.90 13.44
N GLN A 470 -3.48 13.03 13.64
CA GLN A 470 -3.36 14.22 12.79
C GLN A 470 -1.92 14.75 12.78
N ALA A 471 -1.23 14.77 13.92
CA ALA A 471 0.19 15.11 13.99
C ALA A 471 1.05 14.13 13.17
N GLY A 472 0.73 12.83 13.18
CA GLY A 472 1.40 11.84 12.33
C GLY A 472 1.16 12.08 10.84
N VAL A 473 -0.04 12.49 10.46
CA VAL A 473 -0.38 12.87 9.09
C VAL A 473 0.45 14.08 8.63
N ASP A 474 0.59 15.10 9.48
CA ASP A 474 1.32 16.33 9.14
C ASP A 474 2.81 16.07 8.84
N GLU A 475 3.40 15.02 9.42
CA GLU A 475 4.78 14.61 9.12
C GLU A 475 4.95 14.01 7.70
N THR A 476 3.87 13.63 7.04
CA THR A 476 3.89 12.91 5.75
C THR A 476 3.64 13.80 4.54
N ARG A 477 3.23 15.05 4.77
CA ARG A 477 2.78 15.95 3.71
C ARG A 477 3.88 16.28 2.72
N ARG A 478 3.48 16.35 1.44
CA ARG A 478 4.35 16.73 0.32
C ARG A 478 4.36 18.25 0.14
N ASN A 479 5.43 18.76 -0.48
CA ASN A 479 5.62 20.20 -0.67
C ASN A 479 5.54 20.66 -2.13
N GLY A 480 5.44 19.73 -3.09
CA GLY A 480 5.34 20.01 -4.51
C GLY A 480 6.66 20.38 -5.20
N ASN A 481 7.78 20.42 -4.48
CA ASN A 481 9.07 20.83 -5.05
C ASN A 481 9.88 19.61 -5.51
N LEU A 482 9.79 19.25 -6.78
CA LEU A 482 10.60 18.21 -7.42
C LEU A 482 11.99 18.69 -7.82
N ARG A 483 12.37 19.91 -7.44
CA ARG A 483 13.68 20.51 -7.71
C ARG A 483 14.00 20.64 -9.20
N GLY A 484 12.98 20.92 -10.02
CA GLY A 484 13.10 21.05 -11.46
C GLY A 484 13.45 19.75 -12.18
N LYS A 485 13.33 18.59 -11.53
CA LYS A 485 13.56 17.29 -12.15
C LYS A 485 12.47 16.98 -13.18
N PRO A 486 12.81 16.37 -14.32
CA PRO A 486 11.82 15.78 -15.20
C PRO A 486 10.99 14.75 -14.44
N ALA A 487 9.68 14.82 -14.56
CA ALA A 487 8.79 13.91 -13.86
C ALA A 487 7.57 13.53 -14.71
N VAL A 488 7.13 12.28 -14.61
CA VAL A 488 5.85 11.83 -15.15
C VAL A 488 5.04 11.14 -14.06
N ILE A 489 3.77 11.51 -13.97
CA ILE A 489 2.77 10.81 -13.17
C ILE A 489 1.71 10.29 -14.12
N VAL A 490 1.48 8.98 -14.13
CA VAL A 490 0.38 8.33 -14.83
C VAL A 490 -0.64 7.87 -13.81
N HIS A 491 -1.94 8.13 -14.02
CA HIS A 491 -2.96 7.76 -13.05
C HIS A 491 -4.24 7.29 -13.75
N GLY A 492 -4.81 6.19 -13.30
CA GLY A 492 -6.09 5.69 -13.79
C GLY A 492 -7.24 6.55 -13.28
N ARG A 493 -8.05 7.10 -14.19
CA ARG A 493 -9.17 7.97 -13.79
C ARG A 493 -10.22 7.26 -12.96
N ALA A 494 -10.39 5.94 -13.17
CA ALA A 494 -11.32 5.12 -12.41
C ALA A 494 -10.76 4.60 -11.08
N ASP A 495 -9.58 5.06 -10.65
CA ASP A 495 -8.98 4.59 -9.40
C ASP A 495 -9.91 4.88 -8.21
N ALA A 496 -10.45 3.82 -7.62
CA ALA A 496 -11.33 3.89 -6.47
C ALA A 496 -10.58 3.72 -5.13
N LEU A 497 -9.31 3.28 -5.17
CA LEU A 497 -8.46 3.18 -3.99
C LEU A 497 -7.75 4.51 -3.70
N LEU A 498 -7.12 5.10 -4.70
CA LEU A 498 -6.42 6.38 -4.63
C LEU A 498 -7.08 7.39 -5.60
N PRO A 499 -8.19 8.01 -5.22
CA PRO A 499 -8.91 8.90 -6.14
C PRO A 499 -8.02 10.02 -6.66
N VAL A 500 -8.00 10.24 -7.97
CA VAL A 500 -7.17 11.26 -8.63
C VAL A 500 -7.37 12.65 -8.06
N SER A 501 -8.58 12.97 -7.57
CA SER A 501 -8.91 14.25 -6.94
C SER A 501 -8.22 14.49 -5.61
N HIS A 502 -7.73 13.44 -4.94
CA HIS A 502 -7.05 13.56 -3.66
C HIS A 502 -5.52 13.50 -3.78
N THR A 503 -5.01 12.94 -4.86
CA THR A 503 -3.58 12.64 -5.03
C THR A 503 -2.97 13.40 -6.20
N SER A 504 -2.96 12.83 -7.38
CA SER A 504 -2.16 13.33 -8.52
C SER A 504 -2.63 14.65 -9.10
N ARG A 505 -3.95 14.89 -9.21
CA ARG A 505 -4.46 16.17 -9.76
C ARG A 505 -4.04 17.37 -8.91
N PRO A 506 -4.33 17.40 -7.59
CA PRO A 506 -3.92 18.53 -6.77
C PRO A 506 -2.39 18.61 -6.63
N TYR A 507 -1.67 17.48 -6.68
CA TYR A 507 -0.20 17.51 -6.65
C TYR A 507 0.41 18.13 -7.91
N ALA A 508 -0.12 17.81 -9.09
CA ALA A 508 0.33 18.43 -10.34
C ALA A 508 0.12 19.95 -10.33
N ALA A 509 -1.01 20.41 -9.79
CA ALA A 509 -1.27 21.82 -9.59
C ALA A 509 -0.31 22.46 -8.57
N LEU A 510 -0.08 21.79 -7.43
CA LEU A 510 0.86 22.24 -6.40
C LEU A 510 2.29 22.36 -6.94
N ASN A 511 2.77 21.35 -7.69
CA ASN A 511 4.10 21.41 -8.29
C ASN A 511 4.22 22.60 -9.24
N LYS A 512 3.19 22.87 -10.04
CA LYS A 512 3.18 24.01 -10.95
C LYS A 512 3.18 25.34 -10.20
N GLU A 513 2.47 25.43 -9.09
CA GLU A 513 2.48 26.62 -8.22
C GLU A 513 3.85 26.84 -7.59
N VAL A 514 4.45 25.77 -7.05
CA VAL A 514 5.73 25.84 -6.32
C VAL A 514 6.92 26.09 -7.25
N GLU A 515 7.00 25.39 -8.39
CA GLU A 515 8.14 25.47 -9.30
C GLU A 515 7.94 26.45 -10.46
N GLY A 516 6.71 26.90 -10.72
CA GLY A 516 6.41 27.86 -11.77
C GLY A 516 6.90 27.43 -13.15
N ALA A 517 7.72 28.25 -13.78
CA ALA A 517 8.32 27.95 -15.09
C ALA A 517 9.39 26.84 -15.06
N ALA A 518 9.94 26.51 -13.88
CA ALA A 518 10.93 25.43 -13.72
C ALA A 518 10.28 24.05 -13.63
N SER A 519 8.97 23.96 -13.42
CA SER A 519 8.24 22.70 -13.39
C SER A 519 8.37 21.94 -14.71
N LYS A 520 8.82 20.67 -14.59
CA LYS A 520 8.94 19.70 -15.69
C LYS A 520 8.08 18.47 -15.44
N LEU A 521 7.04 18.63 -14.62
CA LEU A 521 6.10 17.55 -14.36
C LEU A 521 5.08 17.43 -15.49
N SER A 522 4.97 16.24 -16.05
CA SER A 522 3.87 15.81 -16.93
C SER A 522 2.90 14.93 -16.13
N TYR A 523 1.62 15.26 -16.17
CA TYR A 523 0.56 14.47 -15.54
C TYR A 523 -0.38 13.92 -16.60
N VAL A 524 -0.61 12.60 -16.58
CA VAL A 524 -1.43 11.89 -17.55
C VAL A 524 -2.49 11.08 -16.81
N GLU A 525 -3.77 11.29 -17.14
CA GLU A 525 -4.86 10.44 -16.70
C GLU A 525 -5.25 9.45 -17.79
N VAL A 526 -5.29 8.18 -17.45
CA VAL A 526 -5.72 7.11 -18.35
C VAL A 526 -7.20 6.84 -18.09
N ALA A 527 -8.03 7.14 -19.09
CA ALA A 527 -9.45 6.80 -19.05
C ALA A 527 -9.63 5.27 -19.02
N ASN A 528 -10.63 4.80 -18.29
CA ASN A 528 -10.91 3.36 -18.14
C ASN A 528 -9.73 2.56 -17.55
N ALA A 529 -8.83 3.19 -16.80
CA ALA A 529 -7.83 2.52 -16.00
C ALA A 529 -8.13 2.70 -14.51
N GLN A 530 -7.74 1.72 -13.72
CA GLN A 530 -7.97 1.66 -12.28
C GLN A 530 -6.73 1.13 -11.57
N HIS A 531 -6.77 0.98 -10.24
CA HIS A 531 -5.58 0.72 -9.41
C HIS A 531 -4.90 -0.63 -9.64
N PHE A 532 -5.66 -1.70 -9.95
CA PHE A 532 -5.15 -3.08 -9.95
C PHE A 532 -5.28 -3.72 -11.33
N ASP A 533 -4.27 -3.62 -12.17
CA ASP A 533 -4.28 -4.26 -13.49
C ASP A 533 -4.49 -5.78 -13.43
N SER A 534 -4.07 -6.43 -12.33
CA SER A 534 -4.31 -7.86 -12.10
C SER A 534 -5.79 -8.26 -12.11
N PHE A 535 -6.69 -7.31 -11.84
CA PHE A 535 -8.12 -7.58 -11.88
C PHE A 535 -8.64 -7.82 -13.31
N ILE A 536 -7.94 -7.33 -14.31
CA ILE A 536 -8.26 -7.57 -15.73
C ILE A 536 -8.11 -9.06 -16.09
N GLY A 537 -7.22 -9.79 -15.42
CA GLY A 537 -6.99 -11.23 -15.65
C GLY A 537 -7.85 -12.19 -14.83
N LEU A 538 -8.93 -11.73 -14.20
CA LEU A 538 -9.76 -12.54 -13.29
C LEU A 538 -11.24 -12.67 -13.76
N PRO A 539 -11.50 -13.18 -14.98
CA PRO A 539 -12.85 -13.14 -15.55
C PRO A 539 -13.90 -13.96 -14.79
N THR A 540 -13.49 -14.96 -14.00
CA THR A 540 -14.39 -15.75 -13.16
C THR A 540 -14.79 -15.05 -11.86
N VAL A 541 -13.93 -14.19 -11.32
CA VAL A 541 -14.16 -13.44 -10.08
C VAL A 541 -14.68 -12.04 -10.38
N LEU A 542 -14.18 -11.43 -11.44
CA LEU A 542 -14.50 -10.08 -11.89
C LEU A 542 -14.94 -10.09 -13.37
N PRO A 543 -16.09 -10.66 -13.68
CA PRO A 543 -16.55 -10.78 -15.07
C PRO A 543 -16.74 -9.40 -15.72
N GLY A 544 -16.26 -9.25 -16.96
CA GLY A 544 -16.37 -8.01 -17.73
C GLY A 544 -15.35 -6.91 -17.37
N TYR A 545 -14.39 -7.19 -16.50
CA TYR A 545 -13.31 -6.27 -16.20
C TYR A 545 -12.42 -6.02 -17.44
N ASP A 546 -12.08 -7.10 -18.13
CA ASP A 546 -11.28 -7.11 -19.36
C ASP A 546 -11.90 -6.34 -20.54
N SER A 547 -13.22 -6.22 -20.56
CA SER A 547 -13.93 -5.45 -21.60
C SER A 547 -14.13 -3.97 -21.25
N ARG A 548 -13.94 -3.58 -19.99
CA ARG A 548 -14.18 -2.20 -19.48
C ARG A 548 -12.91 -1.43 -19.18
N TYR A 549 -11.86 -2.10 -18.73
CA TYR A 549 -10.66 -1.46 -18.26
C TYR A 549 -9.46 -1.80 -19.11
N VAL A 550 -8.54 -0.84 -19.18
CA VAL A 550 -7.24 -0.99 -19.84
C VAL A 550 -6.14 -1.10 -18.78
N PRO A 551 -5.05 -1.81 -19.06
CA PRO A 551 -3.91 -1.86 -18.16
C PRO A 551 -3.30 -0.47 -17.97
N LEU A 552 -3.12 -0.04 -16.72
CA LEU A 552 -2.53 1.26 -16.40
C LEU A 552 -1.02 1.25 -16.53
N HIS A 553 -0.38 0.19 -16.03
CA HIS A 553 1.07 0.19 -15.82
C HIS A 553 1.88 0.07 -17.11
N VAL A 554 1.27 -0.34 -18.22
CA VAL A 554 1.91 -0.29 -19.55
C VAL A 554 2.19 1.14 -20.02
N TYR A 555 1.45 2.13 -19.51
CA TYR A 555 1.68 3.55 -19.82
C TYR A 555 2.79 4.18 -19.00
N LEU A 556 3.22 3.54 -17.92
CA LEU A 556 4.38 3.95 -17.13
C LEU A 556 5.69 3.48 -17.77
N ASN A 557 5.69 2.27 -18.31
CA ASN A 557 6.84 1.61 -18.93
C ASN A 557 7.05 2.06 -20.38
#